data_d598632132a96191120f74416f3432da
#
_entry.id   d598632132a96191120f74416f3432da
#
_cell.length_a   1.000
_cell.length_b   1.000
_cell.length_c   1.000
_cell.angle_alpha   90.00
_cell.angle_beta   90.00
_cell.angle_gamma   90.00
#
_symmetry.space_group_name_H-M   'P 1'
#
loop_
_entity.id
_entity.type
_entity.pdbx_description
1 polymer ?
#
loop_
_entity_poly.entity_id
_entity_poly.type
_entity_poly.pdbx_seq_one_letter_code
_entity_poly.pdbx_strand_id
1 'polypeptide(L)'
;MKLFISADIEGCAGVALAYETHKNEAAYGEFAKQMTKEVVAACEAAREAGADEIVVKDGHGDATNIDPLCMPDYVTLIRGKSGHPYNMMSGLDGSFDGVMYIGYHAPAGNPGFAISHTSTGNSLYIRLNGSCMSEFMLNSYTAASHKVPVLFLSGDSTICGLAREMVPDITTAVTKTGLGASTYCKAPGQVEETIRQGVKKALAGNLSRCRVELPETFTYEVTYKDWKKAYQMSFYPGMRAVDTFTNRLETSRWMDVVTAHCFVVY
;
A
#
# COMPACT_ATOMS: atom_id res chain seq x y z
N MET A 1 10.74 8.97 -18.44
CA MET A 1 10.57 8.66 -17.01
C MET A 1 9.72 7.41 -16.88
N LYS A 2 10.19 6.42 -16.11
CA LYS A 2 9.52 5.14 -15.86
C LYS A 2 8.95 5.11 -14.45
N LEU A 3 7.64 4.89 -14.31
CA LEU A 3 6.95 4.94 -13.03
C LEU A 3 6.29 3.60 -12.69
N PHE A 4 6.32 3.25 -11.39
CA PHE A 4 5.61 2.12 -10.82
C PHE A 4 4.44 2.64 -9.98
N ILE A 5 3.24 2.10 -10.19
CA ILE A 5 2.05 2.40 -9.39
C ILE A 5 1.60 1.12 -8.71
N SER A 6 1.56 1.12 -7.37
CA SER A 6 0.91 0.05 -6.61
C SER A 6 -0.47 0.53 -6.17
N ALA A 7 -1.51 -0.24 -6.46
CA ALA A 7 -2.88 0.14 -6.21
C ALA A 7 -3.58 -0.78 -5.22
N ASP A 8 -4.40 -0.20 -4.35
CA ASP A 8 -5.24 -0.87 -3.37
C ASP A 8 -6.67 -0.32 -3.43
N ILE A 9 -7.64 -0.98 -2.82
CA ILE A 9 -9.05 -0.60 -2.92
C ILE A 9 -9.57 0.12 -1.67
N GLU A 10 -9.11 -0.23 -0.49
CA GLU A 10 -9.66 0.24 0.78
C GLU A 10 -9.58 1.77 0.93
N GLY A 11 -8.49 2.35 0.47
CA GLY A 11 -8.28 3.79 0.49
C GLY A 11 -8.97 4.56 -0.64
N CYS A 12 -9.60 3.91 -1.61
CA CYS A 12 -10.31 4.56 -2.71
C CYS A 12 -11.57 5.29 -2.23
N ALA A 13 -12.02 6.30 -2.99
CA ALA A 13 -13.19 7.09 -2.68
C ALA A 13 -14.44 6.22 -2.45
N GLY A 14 -15.22 6.57 -1.44
CA GLY A 14 -16.48 5.90 -1.11
C GLY A 14 -16.35 4.63 -0.29
N VAL A 15 -15.27 3.88 -0.36
CA VAL A 15 -15.07 2.66 0.44
C VAL A 15 -15.09 2.98 1.92
N ALA A 16 -15.95 2.29 2.68
CA ALA A 16 -16.14 2.49 4.12
C ALA A 16 -16.15 1.17 4.90
N LEU A 17 -16.60 0.06 4.28
CA LEU A 17 -16.84 -1.22 4.95
C LEU A 17 -16.16 -2.36 4.19
N ALA A 18 -15.74 -3.39 4.92
CA ALA A 18 -14.95 -4.49 4.37
C ALA A 18 -15.65 -5.27 3.23
N TYR A 19 -16.97 -5.46 3.30
CA TYR A 19 -17.71 -6.17 2.24
C TYR A 19 -17.68 -5.43 0.88
N GLU A 20 -17.40 -4.13 0.88
CA GLU A 20 -17.26 -3.31 -0.35
C GLU A 20 -15.97 -3.63 -1.11
N THR A 21 -15.02 -4.30 -0.46
CA THR A 21 -13.72 -4.67 -1.04
C THR A 21 -13.61 -6.16 -1.39
N HIS A 22 -14.63 -6.97 -1.08
CA HIS A 22 -14.60 -8.43 -1.29
C HIS A 22 -15.35 -8.85 -2.54
N LYS A 23 -14.72 -9.54 -3.47
CA LYS A 23 -15.24 -9.96 -4.79
C LYS A 23 -16.58 -10.70 -4.77
N ASN A 24 -16.86 -11.44 -3.73
CA ASN A 24 -18.08 -12.24 -3.63
C ASN A 24 -19.29 -11.44 -3.11
N GLU A 25 -19.07 -10.16 -2.79
CA GLU A 25 -20.09 -9.27 -2.25
C GLU A 25 -20.71 -8.42 -3.37
N ALA A 26 -22.02 -8.19 -3.28
CA ALA A 26 -22.76 -7.47 -4.32
C ALA A 26 -22.28 -6.04 -4.57
N ALA A 27 -21.79 -5.35 -3.52
CA ALA A 27 -21.30 -3.98 -3.61
C ALA A 27 -19.92 -3.84 -4.27
N TYR A 28 -19.10 -4.89 -4.26
CA TYR A 28 -17.70 -4.86 -4.69
C TYR A 28 -17.51 -4.24 -6.10
N GLY A 29 -18.38 -4.60 -7.06
CA GLY A 29 -18.20 -4.18 -8.46
C GLY A 29 -18.16 -2.66 -8.67
N GLU A 30 -18.88 -1.90 -7.83
CA GLU A 30 -18.89 -0.43 -7.91
C GLU A 30 -17.57 0.15 -7.39
N PHE A 31 -17.02 -0.39 -6.31
CA PHE A 31 -15.77 0.09 -5.72
C PHE A 31 -14.54 -0.36 -6.51
N ALA A 32 -14.55 -1.54 -7.12
CA ALA A 32 -13.53 -1.96 -8.08
C ALA A 32 -13.46 -1.03 -9.31
N LYS A 33 -14.62 -0.57 -9.81
CA LYS A 33 -14.68 0.44 -10.86
C LYS A 33 -14.12 1.79 -10.38
N GLN A 34 -14.41 2.18 -9.13
CA GLN A 34 -13.85 3.42 -8.58
C GLN A 34 -12.34 3.33 -8.42
N MET A 35 -11.80 2.22 -7.90
CA MET A 35 -10.36 1.96 -7.88
C MET A 35 -9.74 2.10 -9.28
N THR A 36 -10.37 1.49 -10.29
CA THR A 36 -9.92 1.59 -11.69
C THR A 36 -9.84 3.05 -12.15
N LYS A 37 -10.87 3.87 -11.88
CA LYS A 37 -10.90 5.30 -12.27
C LYS A 37 -9.79 6.11 -11.59
N GLU A 38 -9.53 5.87 -10.30
CA GLU A 38 -8.45 6.56 -9.57
C GLU A 38 -7.06 6.18 -10.11
N VAL A 39 -6.86 4.91 -10.46
CA VAL A 39 -5.62 4.45 -11.12
C VAL A 39 -5.47 5.07 -12.50
N VAL A 40 -6.53 5.09 -13.32
CA VAL A 40 -6.51 5.74 -14.65
C VAL A 40 -6.20 7.22 -14.51
N ALA A 41 -6.83 7.93 -13.56
CA ALA A 41 -6.56 9.33 -13.30
C ALA A 41 -5.09 9.60 -12.97
N ALA A 42 -4.47 8.71 -12.17
CA ALA A 42 -3.04 8.81 -11.87
C ALA A 42 -2.17 8.54 -13.11
N CYS A 43 -2.49 7.53 -13.92
CA CYS A 43 -1.76 7.19 -15.15
C CYS A 43 -1.80 8.33 -16.17
N GLU A 44 -2.99 8.91 -16.42
CA GLU A 44 -3.16 10.02 -17.35
C GLU A 44 -2.38 11.26 -16.89
N ALA A 45 -2.48 11.61 -15.60
CA ALA A 45 -1.72 12.73 -15.04
C ALA A 45 -0.20 12.51 -15.11
N ALA A 46 0.27 11.28 -14.87
CA ALA A 46 1.67 10.91 -15.01
C ALA A 46 2.16 11.04 -16.47
N ARG A 47 1.34 10.57 -17.42
CA ARG A 47 1.63 10.70 -18.87
C ARG A 47 1.72 12.15 -19.31
N GLU A 48 0.77 12.98 -18.88
CA GLU A 48 0.77 14.42 -19.13
C GLU A 48 1.99 15.14 -18.51
N ALA A 49 2.48 14.63 -17.38
CA ALA A 49 3.70 15.14 -16.72
C ALA A 49 5.00 14.56 -17.28
N GLY A 50 4.95 13.80 -18.39
CA GLY A 50 6.11 13.31 -19.13
C GLY A 50 6.60 11.92 -18.73
N ALA A 51 5.76 11.07 -18.13
CA ALA A 51 6.10 9.66 -17.97
C ALA A 51 5.99 8.93 -19.31
N ASP A 52 7.04 8.19 -19.68
CA ASP A 52 7.11 7.44 -20.93
C ASP A 52 6.62 6.00 -20.75
N GLU A 53 6.92 5.40 -19.59
CA GLU A 53 6.57 4.04 -19.22
C GLU A 53 5.87 4.04 -17.85
N ILE A 54 4.70 3.43 -17.77
CA ILE A 54 3.92 3.31 -16.55
C ILE A 54 3.54 1.85 -16.35
N VAL A 55 3.98 1.29 -15.22
CA VAL A 55 3.65 -0.06 -14.81
C VAL A 55 2.74 0.03 -13.57
N VAL A 56 1.56 -0.56 -13.66
CA VAL A 56 0.58 -0.62 -12.57
C VAL A 56 0.55 -2.03 -12.01
N LYS A 57 0.69 -2.18 -10.68
CA LYS A 57 0.47 -3.42 -9.96
C LYS A 57 -0.85 -3.33 -9.20
N ASP A 58 -1.79 -4.18 -9.57
CA ASP A 58 -2.99 -4.44 -8.77
C ASP A 58 -2.59 -5.19 -7.49
N GLY A 59 -2.84 -4.61 -6.32
CA GLY A 59 -2.34 -5.10 -5.03
C GLY A 59 -3.39 -5.81 -4.18
N HIS A 60 -4.66 -5.39 -4.27
CA HIS A 60 -5.72 -5.84 -3.37
C HIS A 60 -6.15 -7.29 -3.59
N GLY A 61 -6.38 -8.02 -2.49
CA GLY A 61 -6.96 -9.37 -2.53
C GLY A 61 -6.18 -10.32 -3.44
N ASP A 62 -6.81 -10.85 -4.47
CA ASP A 62 -6.18 -11.71 -5.48
C ASP A 62 -5.47 -10.94 -6.61
N ALA A 63 -5.44 -9.61 -6.52
CA ALA A 63 -4.80 -8.70 -7.47
C ALA A 63 -5.42 -8.75 -8.89
N THR A 64 -6.76 -8.79 -8.96
CA THR A 64 -7.51 -8.75 -10.23
C THR A 64 -8.71 -7.81 -10.17
N ASN A 65 -8.55 -6.66 -9.49
CA ASN A 65 -9.60 -5.68 -9.21
C ASN A 65 -9.74 -4.62 -10.29
N ILE A 66 -8.60 -4.18 -10.85
CA ILE A 66 -8.55 -3.18 -11.90
C ILE A 66 -9.08 -3.77 -13.21
N ASP A 67 -10.01 -3.06 -13.84
CA ASP A 67 -10.53 -3.45 -15.15
C ASP A 67 -9.49 -3.17 -16.25
N PRO A 68 -8.92 -4.22 -16.89
CA PRO A 68 -7.91 -4.04 -17.92
C PRO A 68 -8.45 -3.35 -19.19
N LEU A 69 -9.76 -3.39 -19.43
CA LEU A 69 -10.37 -2.76 -20.59
C LEU A 69 -10.47 -1.23 -20.45
N CYS A 70 -10.33 -0.72 -19.23
CA CYS A 70 -10.32 0.72 -18.95
C CYS A 70 -8.91 1.32 -18.92
N MET A 71 -7.87 0.49 -18.98
CA MET A 71 -6.49 0.99 -18.90
C MET A 71 -6.05 1.67 -20.20
N PRO A 72 -5.34 2.82 -20.11
CA PRO A 72 -4.71 3.43 -21.29
C PRO A 72 -3.73 2.48 -21.98
N ASP A 73 -3.61 2.56 -23.29
CA ASP A 73 -2.80 1.68 -24.15
C ASP A 73 -1.28 1.75 -23.88
N TYR A 74 -0.81 2.82 -23.24
CA TYR A 74 0.59 3.02 -22.84
C TYR A 74 0.91 2.44 -21.44
N VAL A 75 -0.05 1.81 -20.74
CA VAL A 75 0.13 1.26 -19.40
C VAL A 75 0.33 -0.25 -19.44
N THR A 76 1.33 -0.74 -18.72
CA THR A 76 1.47 -2.17 -18.46
C THR A 76 0.81 -2.50 -17.12
N LEU A 77 -0.20 -3.37 -17.10
CA LEU A 77 -0.91 -3.79 -15.90
C LEU A 77 -0.44 -5.18 -15.44
N ILE A 78 0.10 -5.27 -14.22
CA ILE A 78 0.45 -6.52 -13.56
C ILE A 78 -0.75 -6.97 -12.72
N ARG A 79 -1.40 -8.07 -13.12
CA ARG A 79 -2.54 -8.69 -12.44
C ARG A 79 -2.16 -10.04 -11.84
N GLY A 80 -2.87 -10.42 -10.78
CA GLY A 80 -2.66 -11.67 -10.05
C GLY A 80 -1.50 -11.63 -9.07
N LYS A 81 -1.50 -12.56 -8.14
CA LYS A 81 -0.43 -12.75 -7.15
C LYS A 81 0.72 -13.54 -7.77
N SER A 82 1.90 -12.96 -7.79
CA SER A 82 3.10 -13.62 -8.34
C SER A 82 3.68 -14.71 -7.43
N GLY A 83 3.31 -14.71 -6.14
CA GLY A 83 3.96 -15.52 -5.11
C GLY A 83 5.32 -14.97 -4.64
N HIS A 84 5.81 -13.90 -5.24
CA HIS A 84 7.04 -13.24 -4.79
C HIS A 84 6.79 -12.49 -3.46
N PRO A 85 7.74 -12.50 -2.49
CA PRO A 85 7.60 -11.79 -1.21
C PRO A 85 7.32 -10.29 -1.30
N TYR A 86 7.67 -9.65 -2.41
CA TYR A 86 7.33 -8.24 -2.64
C TYR A 86 5.82 -7.99 -2.83
N ASN A 87 5.01 -9.02 -3.06
CA ASN A 87 3.54 -8.96 -3.13
C ASN A 87 3.02 -7.78 -3.98
N MET A 88 2.53 -6.70 -3.34
CA MET A 88 2.00 -5.48 -3.99
C MET A 88 3.06 -4.70 -4.78
N MET A 89 4.34 -5.00 -4.58
CA MET A 89 5.48 -4.40 -5.27
C MET A 89 6.14 -5.35 -6.26
N SER A 90 5.52 -6.51 -6.55
CA SER A 90 6.07 -7.46 -7.52
C SER A 90 6.17 -6.84 -8.91
N GLY A 91 7.35 -6.87 -9.50
CA GLY A 91 7.68 -6.22 -10.77
C GLY A 91 8.46 -4.92 -10.61
N LEU A 92 8.62 -4.40 -9.37
CA LEU A 92 9.51 -3.27 -9.10
C LEU A 92 10.97 -3.72 -9.13
N ASP A 93 11.82 -2.90 -9.73
CA ASP A 93 13.29 -3.00 -9.71
C ASP A 93 13.94 -1.60 -9.74
N GLY A 94 15.26 -1.56 -9.78
CA GLY A 94 16.02 -0.31 -9.78
C GLY A 94 15.98 0.50 -11.09
N SER A 95 15.22 0.08 -12.10
CA SER A 95 15.06 0.79 -13.37
C SER A 95 13.97 1.87 -13.32
N PHE A 96 13.16 1.88 -12.26
CA PHE A 96 12.09 2.87 -12.09
C PHE A 96 12.61 4.18 -11.51
N ASP A 97 12.09 5.29 -12.02
CA ASP A 97 12.40 6.65 -11.56
C ASP A 97 11.58 7.05 -10.33
N GLY A 98 10.47 6.37 -10.05
CA GLY A 98 9.62 6.63 -8.90
C GLY A 98 8.48 5.65 -8.71
N VAL A 99 7.96 5.62 -7.46
CA VAL A 99 6.79 4.83 -7.06
C VAL A 99 5.67 5.75 -6.62
N MET A 100 4.44 5.39 -6.98
CA MET A 100 3.21 6.03 -6.50
C MET A 100 2.27 4.97 -5.92
N TYR A 101 1.49 5.36 -4.90
CA TYR A 101 0.52 4.50 -4.21
C TYR A 101 -0.89 5.06 -4.36
N ILE A 102 -1.82 4.25 -4.86
CA ILE A 102 -3.21 4.64 -5.09
C ILE A 102 -4.12 3.80 -4.19
N GLY A 103 -5.00 4.47 -3.41
CA GLY A 103 -6.01 3.80 -2.61
C GLY A 103 -5.49 3.10 -1.37
N TYR A 104 -4.38 3.53 -0.79
CA TYR A 104 -3.80 2.97 0.44
C TYR A 104 -4.56 3.41 1.69
N HIS A 105 -4.37 2.69 2.81
CA HIS A 105 -5.16 2.87 4.03
C HIS A 105 -4.33 2.76 5.31
N ALA A 106 -4.93 3.15 6.44
CA ALA A 106 -4.33 3.10 7.77
C ALA A 106 -3.97 1.66 8.20
N PRO A 107 -2.86 1.48 8.95
CA PRO A 107 -2.37 0.17 9.37
C PRO A 107 -3.22 -0.49 10.46
N ALA A 108 -2.99 -1.79 10.67
CA ALA A 108 -3.51 -2.55 11.81
C ALA A 108 -3.14 -1.88 13.15
N GLY A 109 -4.11 -1.80 14.05
CA GLY A 109 -3.94 -1.18 15.37
C GLY A 109 -4.00 0.34 15.37
N ASN A 110 -4.36 0.97 14.26
CA ASN A 110 -4.57 2.41 14.17
C ASN A 110 -6.06 2.73 13.97
N PRO A 111 -6.66 3.64 14.76
CA PRO A 111 -8.10 3.94 14.72
C PRO A 111 -8.50 4.89 13.57
N GLY A 112 -7.62 5.17 12.63
CA GLY A 112 -7.83 6.21 11.62
C GLY A 112 -8.86 5.89 10.55
N PHE A 113 -9.27 4.62 10.40
CA PHE A 113 -10.24 4.18 9.41
C PHE A 113 -10.94 2.89 9.87
N ALA A 114 -12.23 2.73 9.53
CA ALA A 114 -13.06 1.63 10.04
C ALA A 114 -12.54 0.23 9.71
N ILE A 115 -11.88 0.07 8.57
CA ILE A 115 -11.29 -1.20 8.11
C ILE A 115 -9.76 -1.18 8.08
N SER A 116 -9.13 -0.38 8.97
CA SER A 116 -7.67 -0.34 9.12
C SER A 116 -7.11 -1.73 9.40
N HIS A 117 -6.13 -2.15 8.60
CA HIS A 117 -5.43 -3.42 8.75
C HIS A 117 -4.05 -3.36 8.09
N THR A 118 -3.29 -4.43 8.14
CA THR A 118 -2.05 -4.57 7.37
C THR A 118 -2.04 -5.96 6.76
N SER A 119 -2.22 -6.03 5.44
CA SER A 119 -2.27 -7.22 4.59
C SER A 119 -3.40 -8.18 4.88
N THR A 120 -3.80 -8.37 6.13
CA THR A 120 -4.97 -9.17 6.54
C THR A 120 -5.61 -8.61 7.81
N GLY A 121 -6.89 -8.94 8.01
CA GLY A 121 -7.61 -8.64 9.25
C GLY A 121 -7.23 -9.53 10.46
N ASN A 122 -6.28 -10.47 10.32
CA ASN A 122 -5.96 -11.48 11.35
C ASN A 122 -4.96 -10.99 12.41
N SER A 123 -4.24 -9.92 12.11
CA SER A 123 -3.29 -9.31 13.05
C SER A 123 -3.92 -8.17 13.82
N LEU A 124 -3.61 -8.08 15.12
CA LEU A 124 -3.97 -6.94 15.95
C LEU A 124 -3.03 -5.77 15.72
N TYR A 125 -1.71 -6.08 15.68
CA TYR A 125 -0.64 -5.15 15.35
C TYR A 125 0.39 -5.84 14.48
N ILE A 126 0.96 -5.12 13.53
CA ILE A 126 2.22 -5.46 12.90
C ILE A 126 3.14 -4.25 13.13
N ARG A 127 4.34 -4.50 13.66
CA ARG A 127 5.30 -3.45 13.95
C ARG A 127 6.64 -3.69 13.27
N LEU A 128 7.25 -2.60 12.86
CA LEU A 128 8.62 -2.58 12.36
C LEU A 128 9.40 -1.51 13.12
N ASN A 129 10.46 -1.91 13.80
CA ASN A 129 11.29 -1.04 14.65
C ASN A 129 10.43 -0.23 15.67
N GLY A 130 9.42 -0.89 16.24
CA GLY A 130 8.52 -0.31 17.25
C GLY A 130 7.32 0.48 16.70
N SER A 131 7.33 0.92 15.43
CA SER A 131 6.23 1.66 14.80
C SER A 131 5.20 0.70 14.17
N CYS A 132 3.91 1.07 14.19
CA CYS A 132 2.88 0.33 13.46
C CYS A 132 3.20 0.35 11.97
N MET A 133 3.37 -0.85 11.40
CA MET A 133 3.73 -1.02 9.99
C MET A 133 2.47 -1.02 9.12
N SER A 134 2.33 -0.01 8.29
CA SER A 134 1.35 0.01 7.19
C SER A 134 1.89 -0.72 5.96
N GLU A 135 1.01 -1.06 5.04
CA GLU A 135 1.41 -1.53 3.72
C GLU A 135 2.20 -0.47 2.95
N PHE A 136 1.90 0.81 3.17
CA PHE A 136 2.72 1.91 2.67
C PHE A 136 4.16 1.83 3.17
N MET A 137 4.38 1.63 4.49
CA MET A 137 5.73 1.51 5.06
C MET A 137 6.47 0.28 4.51
N LEU A 138 5.81 -0.89 4.47
CA LEU A 138 6.35 -2.13 3.92
C LEU A 138 6.79 -1.93 2.46
N ASN A 139 5.92 -1.34 1.65
CA ASN A 139 6.15 -1.14 0.23
C ASN A 139 7.17 -0.02 -0.05
N SER A 140 7.22 1.02 0.80
CA SER A 140 8.22 2.10 0.70
C SER A 140 9.63 1.61 1.04
N TYR A 141 9.79 0.72 2.02
CA TYR A 141 11.10 0.09 2.27
C TYR A 141 11.48 -0.90 1.16
N THR A 142 10.50 -1.55 0.51
CA THR A 142 10.77 -2.33 -0.71
C THR A 142 11.27 -1.43 -1.84
N ALA A 143 10.67 -0.26 -2.05
CA ALA A 143 11.16 0.73 -3.01
C ALA A 143 12.57 1.24 -2.64
N ALA A 144 12.80 1.53 -1.36
CA ALA A 144 14.11 1.96 -0.85
C ALA A 144 15.22 0.94 -1.09
N SER A 145 14.91 -0.37 -0.98
CA SER A 145 15.88 -1.44 -1.26
C SER A 145 16.36 -1.45 -2.72
N HIS A 146 15.57 -0.89 -3.62
CA HIS A 146 15.91 -0.63 -5.03
C HIS A 146 16.34 0.81 -5.31
N LYS A 147 16.45 1.67 -4.28
CA LYS A 147 16.79 3.10 -4.39
C LYS A 147 15.78 3.92 -5.19
N VAL A 148 14.53 3.47 -5.30
CA VAL A 148 13.45 4.14 -6.02
C VAL A 148 12.72 5.10 -5.06
N PRO A 149 12.56 6.40 -5.41
CA PRO A 149 11.87 7.37 -4.56
C PRO A 149 10.36 7.16 -4.54
N VAL A 150 9.73 7.55 -3.42
CA VAL A 150 8.29 7.41 -3.15
C VAL A 150 7.60 8.75 -3.32
N LEU A 151 6.90 8.96 -4.45
CA LEU A 151 6.54 10.28 -4.94
C LEU A 151 5.14 10.74 -4.54
N PHE A 152 4.18 9.81 -4.49
CA PHE A 152 2.77 10.13 -4.32
C PHE A 152 2.02 9.03 -3.57
N LEU A 153 1.01 9.44 -2.78
CA LEU A 153 0.06 8.52 -2.15
C LEU A 153 -1.35 9.12 -2.14
N SER A 154 -2.35 8.34 -2.57
CA SER A 154 -3.76 8.61 -2.24
C SER A 154 -4.30 7.59 -1.23
N GLY A 155 -5.17 8.05 -0.31
CA GLY A 155 -5.74 7.19 0.70
C GLY A 155 -6.47 7.95 1.80
N ASP A 156 -6.78 7.28 2.91
CA ASP A 156 -7.39 7.96 4.05
C ASP A 156 -6.46 9.01 4.70
N SER A 157 -7.04 9.87 5.54
CA SER A 157 -6.28 10.97 6.16
C SER A 157 -5.13 10.51 7.05
N THR A 158 -5.28 9.32 7.69
CA THR A 158 -4.26 8.77 8.58
C THR A 158 -3.07 8.27 7.79
N ILE A 159 -3.29 7.46 6.75
CA ILE A 159 -2.16 6.97 5.94
C ILE A 159 -1.45 8.12 5.22
N CYS A 160 -2.19 9.15 4.78
CA CYS A 160 -1.60 10.37 4.23
C CYS A 160 -0.73 11.12 5.26
N GLY A 161 -1.12 11.12 6.54
CA GLY A 161 -0.33 11.67 7.65
C GLY A 161 0.97 10.89 7.85
N LEU A 162 0.86 9.57 8.03
CA LEU A 162 2.00 8.66 8.22
C LEU A 162 2.98 8.71 7.03
N ALA A 163 2.45 8.86 5.82
CA ALA A 163 3.28 8.99 4.63
C ALA A 163 4.16 10.27 4.67
N ARG A 164 3.59 11.40 5.09
CA ARG A 164 4.36 12.66 5.25
C ARG A 164 5.34 12.63 6.41
N GLU A 165 5.03 11.89 7.48
CA GLU A 165 5.99 11.66 8.57
C GLU A 165 7.21 10.86 8.10
N MET A 166 6.99 9.82 7.28
CA MET A 166 8.06 8.98 6.75
C MET A 166 8.82 9.63 5.58
N VAL A 167 8.12 10.37 4.72
CA VAL A 167 8.65 11.02 3.51
C VAL A 167 8.13 12.47 3.47
N PRO A 168 8.84 13.43 4.08
CA PRO A 168 8.34 14.81 4.23
C PRO A 168 7.97 15.52 2.93
N ASP A 169 8.64 15.19 1.83
CA ASP A 169 8.41 15.79 0.50
C ASP A 169 7.39 15.00 -0.37
N ILE A 170 6.79 13.91 0.13
CA ILE A 170 5.76 13.17 -0.60
C ILE A 170 4.52 14.05 -0.85
N THR A 171 3.95 13.95 -2.03
CA THR A 171 2.64 14.55 -2.28
C THR A 171 1.53 13.54 -1.93
N THR A 172 0.50 13.99 -1.20
CA THR A 172 -0.61 13.12 -0.79
C THR A 172 -1.96 13.65 -1.23
N ALA A 173 -2.91 12.76 -1.52
CA ALA A 173 -4.30 13.04 -1.83
C ALA A 173 -5.23 12.32 -0.83
N VAL A 174 -5.84 13.07 0.09
CA VAL A 174 -6.79 12.51 1.06
C VAL A 174 -8.12 12.24 0.39
N THR A 175 -8.56 10.98 0.39
CA THR A 175 -9.82 10.50 -0.19
C THR A 175 -10.97 10.52 0.82
N LYS A 176 -10.65 10.24 2.09
CA LYS A 176 -11.59 10.09 3.19
C LYS A 176 -10.95 10.32 4.56
N THR A 177 -11.79 10.44 5.59
CA THR A 177 -11.35 10.52 7.00
C THR A 177 -12.25 9.62 7.85
N GLY A 178 -11.67 8.77 8.69
CA GLY A 178 -12.41 7.93 9.61
C GLY A 178 -12.90 8.68 10.85
N LEU A 179 -14.06 8.26 11.37
CA LEU A 179 -14.60 8.67 12.66
C LEU A 179 -15.24 7.46 13.35
N GLY A 180 -14.49 6.75 14.17
CA GLY A 180 -14.93 5.49 14.75
C GLY A 180 -15.24 4.46 13.63
N ALA A 181 -16.46 3.94 13.62
CA ALA A 181 -16.93 3.03 12.57
C ALA A 181 -17.54 3.74 11.34
N SER A 182 -17.51 5.07 11.31
CA SER A 182 -18.01 5.88 10.19
C SER A 182 -16.86 6.45 9.37
N THR A 183 -17.14 6.82 8.11
CA THR A 183 -16.16 7.38 7.20
C THR A 183 -16.72 8.62 6.50
N TYR A 184 -16.04 9.76 6.61
CA TYR A 184 -16.32 10.95 5.81
C TYR A 184 -15.64 10.79 4.45
N CYS A 185 -16.41 10.46 3.43
CA CYS A 185 -15.91 10.26 2.07
C CYS A 185 -16.03 11.55 1.24
N LYS A 186 -14.98 11.90 0.52
CA LYS A 186 -15.08 12.89 -0.56
C LYS A 186 -15.80 12.28 -1.76
N ALA A 187 -16.46 13.12 -2.55
CA ALA A 187 -17.09 12.65 -3.79
C ALA A 187 -16.04 12.06 -4.77
N PRO A 188 -16.33 10.94 -5.45
CA PRO A 188 -15.39 10.27 -6.33
C PRO A 188 -14.72 11.19 -7.35
N GLY A 189 -15.49 12.01 -8.08
CA GLY A 189 -14.92 12.94 -9.07
C GLY A 189 -13.99 14.00 -8.47
N GLN A 190 -14.23 14.43 -7.21
CA GLN A 190 -13.31 15.31 -6.49
C GLN A 190 -11.99 14.60 -6.16
N VAL A 191 -12.06 13.31 -5.79
CA VAL A 191 -10.87 12.50 -5.49
C VAL A 191 -10.04 12.29 -6.75
N GLU A 192 -10.66 11.91 -7.86
CA GLU A 192 -10.00 11.73 -9.16
C GLU A 192 -9.23 13.00 -9.57
N GLU A 193 -9.86 14.18 -9.44
CA GLU A 193 -9.20 15.45 -9.75
C GLU A 193 -8.06 15.78 -8.77
N THR A 194 -8.26 15.50 -7.47
CA THR A 194 -7.19 15.69 -6.46
C THR A 194 -5.98 14.78 -6.75
N ILE A 195 -6.21 13.56 -7.21
CA ILE A 195 -5.15 12.63 -7.64
C ILE A 195 -4.42 13.20 -8.86
N ARG A 196 -5.14 13.67 -9.90
CA ARG A 196 -4.53 14.27 -11.09
C ARG A 196 -3.62 15.43 -10.75
N GLN A 197 -4.10 16.36 -9.94
CA GLN A 197 -3.32 17.54 -9.50
C GLN A 197 -2.13 17.13 -8.64
N GLY A 198 -2.33 16.17 -7.72
CA GLY A 198 -1.29 15.67 -6.83
C GLY A 198 -0.16 14.96 -7.58
N VAL A 199 -0.48 14.10 -8.55
CA VAL A 199 0.50 13.40 -9.39
C VAL A 199 1.32 14.41 -10.20
N LYS A 200 0.68 15.37 -10.87
CA LYS A 200 1.41 16.42 -11.61
C LYS A 200 2.34 17.21 -10.71
N LYS A 201 1.88 17.58 -9.51
CA LYS A 201 2.70 18.28 -8.51
C LYS A 201 3.90 17.44 -8.07
N ALA A 202 3.69 16.16 -7.77
CA ALA A 202 4.74 15.24 -7.35
C ALA A 202 5.85 15.13 -8.41
N LEU A 203 5.46 15.00 -9.68
CA LEU A 203 6.39 14.83 -10.80
C LEU A 203 7.08 16.11 -11.24
N ALA A 204 6.53 17.28 -10.93
CA ALA A 204 7.19 18.58 -11.15
C ALA A 204 8.25 18.91 -10.08
N GLY A 205 8.28 18.15 -8.97
CA GLY A 205 9.20 18.35 -7.85
C GLY A 205 10.58 17.71 -8.06
N ASN A 206 11.45 17.86 -7.06
CA ASN A 206 12.71 17.12 -7.01
C ASN A 206 12.49 15.72 -6.46
N LEU A 207 12.40 14.72 -7.34
CA LEU A 207 12.11 13.34 -6.99
C LEU A 207 13.10 12.74 -5.97
N SER A 208 14.37 13.19 -5.98
CA SER A 208 15.38 12.65 -5.08
C SER A 208 15.12 12.97 -3.60
N ARG A 209 14.33 14.02 -3.31
CA ARG A 209 13.91 14.37 -1.94
C ARG A 209 12.88 13.42 -1.35
N CYS A 210 12.25 12.60 -2.20
CA CYS A 210 11.30 11.58 -1.81
C CYS A 210 11.94 10.19 -1.60
N ARG A 211 13.27 10.13 -1.48
CA ARG A 211 13.97 8.88 -1.16
C ARG A 211 13.75 8.51 0.30
N VAL A 212 13.49 7.23 0.52
CA VAL A 212 13.40 6.61 1.84
C VAL A 212 14.73 5.95 2.17
N GLU A 213 15.25 6.20 3.35
CA GLU A 213 16.42 5.49 3.86
C GLU A 213 16.00 4.15 4.45
N LEU A 214 16.66 3.09 4.00
CA LEU A 214 16.42 1.76 4.52
C LEU A 214 17.18 1.58 5.85
N PRO A 215 16.50 1.19 6.96
CA PRO A 215 17.19 0.90 8.22
C PRO A 215 18.25 -0.20 8.08
N GLU A 216 19.34 -0.11 8.85
CA GLU A 216 20.38 -1.12 8.84
C GLU A 216 19.95 -2.43 9.51
N THR A 217 19.01 -2.34 10.46
CA THR A 217 18.45 -3.49 11.18
C THR A 217 16.95 -3.38 11.32
N PHE A 218 16.30 -4.53 11.41
CA PHE A 218 14.85 -4.66 11.47
C PHE A 218 14.45 -5.51 12.66
N THR A 219 13.58 -4.96 13.49
CA THR A 219 12.82 -5.69 14.51
C THR A 219 11.38 -5.75 13.98
N TYR A 220 11.01 -6.89 13.39
CA TYR A 220 9.69 -7.13 12.82
C TYR A 220 8.84 -7.94 13.81
N GLU A 221 7.66 -7.44 14.18
CA GLU A 221 6.77 -8.06 15.14
C GLU A 221 5.36 -8.21 14.56
N VAL A 222 4.75 -9.36 14.82
CA VAL A 222 3.34 -9.62 14.51
C VAL A 222 2.64 -10.03 15.80
N THR A 223 1.61 -9.26 16.18
CA THR A 223 0.68 -9.60 17.27
C THR A 223 -0.63 -10.10 16.64
N TYR A 224 -0.93 -11.35 16.82
CA TYR A 224 -2.09 -12.01 16.23
C TYR A 224 -3.35 -11.84 17.09
N LYS A 225 -4.52 -11.94 16.48
CA LYS A 225 -5.82 -12.03 17.19
C LYS A 225 -6.07 -13.42 17.76
N ASP A 226 -5.42 -14.45 17.21
CA ASP A 226 -5.53 -15.86 17.63
C ASP A 226 -4.17 -16.36 18.11
N TRP A 227 -4.10 -16.80 19.38
CA TRP A 227 -2.89 -17.37 19.97
C TRP A 227 -2.41 -18.66 19.29
N LYS A 228 -3.32 -19.44 18.69
CA LYS A 228 -2.95 -20.68 17.97
C LYS A 228 -2.18 -20.34 16.71
N LYS A 229 -2.58 -19.27 15.99
CA LYS A 229 -1.83 -18.75 14.85
C LYS A 229 -0.46 -18.23 15.31
N ALA A 230 -0.39 -17.49 16.42
CA ALA A 230 0.87 -17.04 16.99
C ALA A 230 1.80 -18.21 17.32
N TYR A 231 1.29 -19.25 18.00
CA TYR A 231 2.07 -20.45 18.30
C TYR A 231 2.58 -21.13 17.02
N GLN A 232 1.73 -21.34 16.02
CA GLN A 232 2.12 -21.95 14.75
C GLN A 232 3.24 -21.14 14.05
N MET A 233 3.09 -19.81 14.00
CA MET A 233 4.02 -18.94 13.28
C MET A 233 5.33 -18.71 14.04
N SER A 234 5.40 -19.03 15.34
CA SER A 234 6.66 -18.98 16.10
C SER A 234 7.71 -19.99 15.61
N PHE A 235 7.29 -21.00 14.84
CA PHE A 235 8.18 -21.99 14.21
C PHE A 235 8.73 -21.55 12.83
N TYR A 236 8.31 -20.39 12.32
CA TYR A 236 8.93 -19.85 11.11
C TYR A 236 10.42 -19.57 11.38
N PRO A 237 11.36 -19.97 10.49
CA PRO A 237 12.78 -19.81 10.69
C PRO A 237 13.19 -18.36 11.06
N GLY A 238 13.85 -18.20 12.20
CA GLY A 238 14.27 -16.91 12.73
C GLY A 238 13.21 -16.15 13.56
N MET A 239 11.94 -16.59 13.53
CA MET A 239 10.91 -16.07 14.43
C MET A 239 11.09 -16.63 15.84
N ARG A 240 10.72 -15.82 16.85
CA ARG A 240 10.61 -16.26 18.25
C ARG A 240 9.35 -15.68 18.89
N ALA A 241 8.73 -16.46 19.75
CA ALA A 241 7.64 -15.97 20.59
C ALA A 241 8.16 -14.91 21.59
N VAL A 242 7.49 -13.77 21.66
CA VAL A 242 7.71 -12.71 22.66
C VAL A 242 6.73 -12.87 23.82
N ASP A 243 5.48 -13.15 23.47
CA ASP A 243 4.40 -13.50 24.40
C ASP A 243 3.42 -14.46 23.72
N THR A 244 2.26 -14.72 24.36
CA THR A 244 1.24 -15.66 23.85
C THR A 244 0.71 -15.31 22.47
N PHE A 245 0.70 -14.03 22.09
CA PHE A 245 0.10 -13.54 20.84
C PHE A 245 1.11 -12.91 19.89
N THR A 246 2.35 -12.65 20.34
CA THR A 246 3.33 -11.85 19.60
C THR A 246 4.57 -12.67 19.25
N ASN A 247 4.91 -12.66 17.98
CA ASN A 247 6.19 -13.18 17.46
C ASN A 247 7.07 -12.07 16.93
N ARG A 248 8.39 -12.26 17.01
CA ARG A 248 9.42 -11.31 16.58
C ARG A 248 10.48 -11.97 15.72
N LEU A 249 10.86 -11.29 14.64
CA LEU A 249 12.04 -11.55 13.83
C LEU A 249 13.00 -10.36 13.96
N GLU A 250 14.30 -10.64 14.17
CA GLU A 250 15.37 -9.64 14.14
C GLU A 250 16.33 -9.98 12.99
N THR A 251 16.60 -9.04 12.10
CA THR A 251 17.45 -9.23 10.92
C THR A 251 18.04 -7.92 10.43
N SER A 252 19.13 -7.98 9.64
CA SER A 252 19.66 -6.84 8.90
C SER A 252 19.30 -6.86 7.41
N ARG A 253 18.51 -7.84 6.96
CA ARG A 253 18.16 -8.03 5.55
C ARG A 253 16.69 -7.75 5.31
N TRP A 254 16.40 -6.76 4.47
CA TRP A 254 15.01 -6.44 4.10
C TRP A 254 14.25 -7.63 3.51
N MET A 255 14.92 -8.43 2.69
CA MET A 255 14.30 -9.63 2.10
C MET A 255 13.79 -10.62 3.15
N ASP A 256 14.45 -10.74 4.30
CA ASP A 256 13.98 -11.63 5.38
C ASP A 256 12.67 -11.11 5.98
N VAL A 257 12.52 -9.77 6.11
CA VAL A 257 11.28 -9.15 6.63
C VAL A 257 10.12 -9.41 5.67
N VAL A 258 10.27 -9.11 4.37
CA VAL A 258 9.18 -9.29 3.40
C VAL A 258 8.84 -10.77 3.20
N THR A 259 9.85 -11.65 3.27
CA THR A 259 9.64 -13.11 3.20
C THR A 259 8.88 -13.59 4.43
N ALA A 260 9.31 -13.21 5.64
CA ALA A 260 8.58 -13.55 6.87
C ALA A 260 7.15 -13.03 6.78
N HIS A 261 6.94 -11.76 6.42
CA HIS A 261 5.61 -11.17 6.27
C HIS A 261 4.71 -11.99 5.34
N CYS A 262 5.23 -12.42 4.19
CA CYS A 262 4.50 -13.23 3.21
C CYS A 262 4.01 -14.56 3.77
N PHE A 263 4.77 -15.21 4.67
CA PHE A 263 4.44 -16.53 5.20
C PHE A 263 3.72 -16.52 6.55
N VAL A 264 3.94 -15.50 7.39
CA VAL A 264 3.41 -15.52 8.75
C VAL A 264 2.13 -14.69 8.93
N VAL A 265 1.81 -13.78 8.01
CA VAL A 265 0.64 -12.89 8.11
C VAL A 265 -0.58 -13.50 7.42
N TYR A 266 -0.41 -14.17 6.27
CA TYR A 266 -1.48 -14.77 5.47
C TYR A 266 -1.95 -16.15 5.93
#